data_b9312ad3a86ba00de3cde5c8565721aa
#
_entry.id   b9312ad3a86ba00de3cde5c8565721aa
#
_cell.length_a   1.000
_cell.length_b   1.000
_cell.length_c   1.000
_cell.angle_alpha   90.00
_cell.angle_beta   90.00
_cell.angle_gamma   90.00
#
_symmetry.space_group_name_H-M   'P 1'
#
loop_
_entity.id
_entity.type
_entity.pdbx_description
1 polymer ?
#
loop_
_entity_poly.entity_id
_entity_poly.type
_entity_poly.pdbx_seq_one_letter_code
_entity_poly.pdbx_strand_id
1 'polypeptide(L)'
;ASDVYKRQGEKGVIVRVSGHGGFRKRIIEMGFIKGKEVDVLLNAPLKDPVKYKVMGYEVSLRHSEADLIEVISLEEARRLERQDQGEPLSPIEADACSPFDKPLTPQQLEHAAMEKRRHINVALVGNPNCGKTSLFNFASGAHERVGNYSGVTVDAKTGFAEYEGYHIELVDLPGTYSLSAYSPEELYVRKQLIDHTPDLVINVIDTSNLERNLYLTTQLIDMHIPMVCALNMYDEAEERGDAFSVKQLSRLFGVPMVPTVFTSGRGVEELFHTVISLHESMEGDHPDSRHIHINHGHEIENGIRDMQEHLKQEVDLRQRYSTRYLAIKLLEHDKEVEEYVATMPDAKEIFAHRDHAAARVKEETGEDSETAIMDAKYGFIHGALKEAGYETGTKKDTYQTTHVIDHLLTNKYIGFPIFFLLLLVMFSSTFLIGQYPMEWMEAGVAWIGNLAGSALSEGPVRDLLVDGIIGGVGAVIVFLPQILILYFFISFMEDCGYMARAAFIMDNIMHKMG
;
A
#
# COMPACT_ATOMS: atom_id res chain seq x y z
N ALA A 1 4.05 -5.98 -18.08
CA ALA A 1 3.64 -7.13 -18.89
C ALA A 1 3.17 -6.64 -20.23
N SER A 2 3.75 -7.17 -21.29
CA SER A 2 3.41 -6.74 -22.63
C SER A 2 2.37 -7.73 -23.15
N ASP A 3 1.15 -7.22 -23.31
CA ASP A 3 0.02 -7.98 -23.83
C ASP A 3 0.34 -8.65 -25.16
N VAL A 4 -0.04 -9.91 -25.30
CA VAL A 4 0.08 -10.71 -26.55
C VAL A 4 -0.63 -10.05 -27.76
N TYR A 5 -1.36 -8.94 -27.54
CA TYR A 5 -2.11 -8.18 -28.55
C TYR A 5 -1.29 -7.31 -29.48
N LYS A 6 0.01 -7.48 -29.53
CA LYS A 6 0.83 -6.65 -30.40
C LYS A 6 0.47 -6.87 -31.87
N ARG A 7 0.87 -5.94 -32.66
CA ARG A 7 0.49 -5.76 -34.07
C ARG A 7 0.70 -7.06 -34.84
N GLN A 8 -0.13 -7.28 -35.83
CA GLN A 8 0.01 -8.39 -36.78
C GLN A 8 1.45 -8.50 -37.29
N GLY A 9 2.05 -9.69 -37.17
CA GLY A 9 3.43 -9.98 -37.59
C GLY A 9 4.48 -9.81 -36.50
N GLU A 10 4.10 -9.41 -35.28
CA GLU A 10 5.02 -9.38 -34.12
C GLU A 10 5.25 -10.79 -33.57
N LYS A 11 6.48 -10.98 -33.07
CA LYS A 11 6.94 -12.21 -32.45
C LYS A 11 7.30 -11.96 -30.99
N GLY A 12 7.00 -12.93 -30.15
CA GLY A 12 7.33 -12.88 -28.73
C GLY A 12 7.79 -14.22 -28.20
N VAL A 13 8.33 -14.22 -26.99
CA VAL A 13 8.72 -15.42 -26.24
C VAL A 13 7.77 -15.58 -25.08
N ILE A 14 7.19 -16.76 -24.92
CA ILE A 14 6.29 -17.08 -23.83
C ILE A 14 7.09 -17.17 -22.52
N VAL A 15 6.77 -16.32 -21.56
CA VAL A 15 7.36 -16.29 -20.22
C VAL A 15 6.52 -17.15 -19.28
N ARG A 16 5.21 -16.92 -19.29
CA ARG A 16 4.28 -17.53 -18.33
C ARG A 16 2.90 -17.73 -18.97
N VAL A 17 2.19 -18.77 -18.51
CA VAL A 17 0.76 -18.96 -18.74
C VAL A 17 0.07 -18.87 -17.40
N SER A 18 -0.67 -17.79 -17.22
CA SER A 18 -1.49 -17.53 -16.03
C SER A 18 -2.82 -18.28 -16.11
N GLY A 19 -3.63 -18.23 -15.04
CA GLY A 19 -4.90 -18.94 -14.96
C GLY A 19 -4.81 -20.27 -14.24
N HIS A 20 -5.97 -20.86 -13.90
CA HIS A 20 -6.09 -22.04 -13.05
C HIS A 20 -6.84 -23.19 -13.71
N GLY A 21 -6.54 -24.42 -13.28
CA GLY A 21 -7.27 -25.62 -13.62
C GLY A 21 -7.25 -25.98 -15.10
N GLY A 22 -8.43 -26.35 -15.65
CA GLY A 22 -8.59 -26.88 -17.01
C GLY A 22 -8.17 -25.90 -18.12
N PHE A 23 -8.24 -24.59 -17.88
CA PHE A 23 -7.82 -23.58 -18.85
C PHE A 23 -6.30 -23.64 -19.09
N ARG A 24 -5.49 -23.54 -18.03
CA ARG A 24 -4.02 -23.57 -18.11
C ARG A 24 -3.54 -24.86 -18.78
N LYS A 25 -4.13 -26.00 -18.38
CA LYS A 25 -3.81 -27.30 -18.97
C LYS A 25 -4.06 -27.31 -20.49
N ARG A 26 -5.22 -26.81 -20.92
CA ARG A 26 -5.59 -26.73 -22.34
C ARG A 26 -4.61 -25.87 -23.15
N ILE A 27 -4.22 -24.70 -22.64
CA ILE A 27 -3.32 -23.77 -23.31
C ILE A 27 -1.90 -24.37 -23.43
N ILE A 28 -1.43 -25.05 -22.38
CA ILE A 28 -0.14 -25.77 -22.43
C ILE A 28 -0.21 -26.93 -23.44
N GLU A 29 -1.29 -27.70 -23.47
CA GLU A 29 -1.50 -28.77 -24.46
C GLU A 29 -1.54 -28.24 -25.90
N MET A 30 -2.00 -27.01 -26.12
CA MET A 30 -1.94 -26.31 -27.43
C MET A 30 -0.55 -25.82 -27.80
N GLY A 31 0.46 -26.02 -26.97
CA GLY A 31 1.85 -25.68 -27.25
C GLY A 31 2.33 -24.33 -26.73
N PHE A 32 1.51 -23.61 -25.95
CA PHE A 32 1.95 -22.38 -25.27
C PHE A 32 2.78 -22.74 -24.05
N ILE A 33 4.03 -23.09 -24.30
CA ILE A 33 5.00 -23.55 -23.30
C ILE A 33 6.06 -22.46 -23.14
N LYS A 34 6.51 -22.24 -21.91
CA LYS A 34 7.60 -21.34 -21.54
C LYS A 34 8.81 -21.50 -22.46
N GLY A 35 9.42 -20.37 -22.84
CA GLY A 35 10.60 -20.33 -23.71
C GLY A 35 10.31 -20.63 -25.19
N LYS A 36 9.04 -20.79 -25.57
CA LYS A 36 8.67 -20.98 -26.97
C LYS A 36 8.29 -19.66 -27.63
N GLU A 37 8.66 -19.55 -28.91
CA GLU A 37 8.31 -18.39 -29.75
C GLU A 37 6.83 -18.47 -30.15
N VAL A 38 6.15 -17.34 -30.07
CA VAL A 38 4.77 -17.15 -30.52
C VAL A 38 4.71 -16.02 -31.54
N ASP A 39 4.07 -16.27 -32.70
CA ASP A 39 3.87 -15.28 -33.76
C ASP A 39 2.40 -14.88 -33.81
N VAL A 40 2.12 -13.57 -33.87
CA VAL A 40 0.77 -13.05 -34.11
C VAL A 40 0.49 -13.01 -35.59
N LEU A 41 -0.35 -13.94 -36.11
CA LEU A 41 -0.59 -14.07 -37.53
C LEU A 41 -1.67 -13.12 -38.05
N LEU A 42 -2.81 -13.08 -37.42
CA LEU A 42 -3.97 -12.35 -37.89
C LEU A 42 -4.91 -11.95 -36.77
N ASN A 43 -5.39 -10.70 -36.80
CA ASN A 43 -6.54 -10.29 -36.02
C ASN A 43 -7.81 -10.45 -36.87
N ALA A 44 -8.85 -11.08 -36.34
CA ALA A 44 -10.15 -11.13 -36.99
C ALA A 44 -10.69 -9.71 -37.31
N PRO A 45 -11.59 -9.52 -38.28
CA PRO A 45 -12.13 -8.19 -38.61
C PRO A 45 -12.74 -7.43 -37.44
N LEU A 46 -13.23 -8.14 -36.43
CA LEU A 46 -13.75 -7.60 -35.15
C LEU A 46 -12.71 -7.62 -34.01
N LYS A 47 -11.43 -7.87 -34.36
CA LYS A 47 -10.30 -7.99 -33.44
C LYS A 47 -10.36 -9.18 -32.46
N ASP A 48 -11.35 -10.04 -32.50
CA ASP A 48 -11.49 -11.25 -31.68
C ASP A 48 -12.15 -12.39 -32.48
N PRO A 49 -11.62 -13.64 -32.51
CA PRO A 49 -10.37 -14.10 -31.90
C PRO A 49 -9.09 -13.68 -32.65
N VAL A 50 -7.96 -13.74 -31.97
CA VAL A 50 -6.63 -13.53 -32.54
C VAL A 50 -5.99 -14.86 -32.91
N LYS A 51 -5.35 -14.93 -34.08
CA LYS A 51 -4.69 -16.13 -34.57
C LYS A 51 -3.19 -16.07 -34.29
N TYR A 52 -2.70 -17.07 -33.59
CA TYR A 52 -1.31 -17.24 -33.23
C TYR A 52 -0.70 -18.45 -33.90
N LYS A 53 0.62 -18.39 -34.12
CA LYS A 53 1.41 -19.56 -34.50
C LYS A 53 2.37 -19.88 -33.35
N VAL A 54 2.28 -21.09 -32.81
CA VAL A 54 3.16 -21.59 -31.75
C VAL A 54 3.60 -23.00 -32.09
N MET A 55 4.89 -23.30 -31.96
CA MET A 55 5.49 -24.61 -32.30
C MET A 55 5.09 -25.15 -33.71
N GLY A 56 4.84 -24.25 -34.65
CA GLY A 56 4.46 -24.63 -36.02
C GLY A 56 2.95 -24.81 -36.25
N TYR A 57 2.13 -24.80 -35.22
CA TYR A 57 0.66 -24.92 -35.30
C TYR A 57 -0.01 -23.55 -35.22
N GLU A 58 -1.15 -23.42 -35.91
CA GLU A 58 -2.00 -22.22 -35.82
C GLU A 58 -3.11 -22.44 -34.79
N VAL A 59 -3.18 -21.55 -33.84
CA VAL A 59 -4.17 -21.59 -32.76
C VAL A 59 -4.89 -20.25 -32.70
N SER A 60 -6.21 -20.29 -32.51
CA SER A 60 -7.01 -19.08 -32.34
C SER A 60 -7.40 -18.99 -30.87
N LEU A 61 -7.08 -17.86 -30.24
CA LEU A 61 -7.45 -17.55 -28.85
C LEU A 61 -8.31 -16.30 -28.82
N ARG A 62 -9.29 -16.28 -27.94
CA ARG A 62 -10.01 -15.05 -27.63
C ARG A 62 -9.09 -14.09 -26.90
N HIS A 63 -9.37 -12.80 -26.97
CA HIS A 63 -8.62 -11.79 -26.24
C HIS A 63 -8.44 -12.16 -24.77
N SER A 64 -9.53 -12.55 -24.15
CA SER A 64 -9.56 -12.99 -22.74
C SER A 64 -8.67 -14.21 -22.41
N GLU A 65 -8.43 -15.08 -23.39
CA GLU A 65 -7.56 -16.25 -23.23
C GLU A 65 -6.09 -15.87 -23.45
N ALA A 66 -5.85 -14.94 -24.34
CA ALA A 66 -4.53 -14.47 -24.70
C ALA A 66 -3.93 -13.54 -23.63
N ASP A 67 -4.75 -12.76 -22.90
CA ASP A 67 -4.32 -11.93 -21.75
C ASP A 67 -3.70 -12.75 -20.61
N LEU A 68 -4.01 -14.02 -20.53
CA LEU A 68 -3.44 -14.92 -19.53
C LEU A 68 -2.07 -15.50 -19.95
N ILE A 69 -1.56 -15.13 -21.14
CA ILE A 69 -0.28 -15.58 -21.64
C ILE A 69 0.69 -14.39 -21.63
N GLU A 70 1.63 -14.41 -20.73
CA GLU A 70 2.67 -13.39 -20.64
C GLU A 70 3.77 -13.68 -21.67
N VAL A 71 4.09 -12.68 -22.49
CA VAL A 71 5.16 -12.77 -23.48
C VAL A 71 6.08 -11.55 -23.39
N ILE A 72 7.34 -11.75 -23.73
CA ILE A 72 8.31 -10.68 -23.95
C ILE A 72 8.62 -10.58 -25.43
N SER A 73 8.98 -9.37 -25.90
CA SER A 73 9.43 -9.19 -27.26
C SER A 73 10.78 -9.89 -27.49
N LEU A 74 11.08 -10.27 -28.72
CA LEU A 74 12.41 -10.80 -29.06
C LEU A 74 13.53 -9.82 -28.76
N GLU A 75 13.25 -8.52 -28.80
CA GLU A 75 14.22 -7.47 -28.43
C GLU A 75 14.50 -7.50 -26.92
N GLU A 76 13.46 -7.62 -26.11
CA GLU A 76 13.58 -7.73 -24.67
C GLU A 76 14.31 -9.03 -24.27
N ALA A 77 13.98 -10.15 -24.91
CA ALA A 77 14.69 -11.41 -24.70
C ALA A 77 16.20 -11.29 -25.01
N ARG A 78 16.57 -10.59 -26.08
CA ARG A 78 17.97 -10.32 -26.42
C ARG A 78 18.67 -9.39 -25.42
N ARG A 79 17.96 -8.41 -24.87
CA ARG A 79 18.50 -7.54 -23.82
C ARG A 79 18.84 -8.32 -22.55
N LEU A 80 17.94 -9.20 -22.10
CA LEU A 80 18.15 -10.04 -20.92
C LEU A 80 19.37 -10.96 -21.12
N GLU A 81 19.53 -11.56 -22.30
CA GLU A 81 20.71 -12.39 -22.61
C GLU A 81 22.04 -11.61 -22.61
N ARG A 82 22.04 -10.35 -23.09
CA ARG A 82 23.24 -9.50 -23.09
C ARG A 82 23.59 -8.99 -21.69
N GLN A 83 22.61 -8.70 -20.86
CA GLN A 83 22.83 -8.28 -19.47
C GLN A 83 23.54 -9.37 -18.66
N ASP A 84 23.15 -10.64 -18.86
CA ASP A 84 23.78 -11.77 -18.16
C ASP A 84 25.22 -12.02 -18.62
N GLN A 85 25.55 -11.66 -19.88
CA GLN A 85 26.93 -11.78 -20.40
C GLN A 85 27.85 -10.62 -20.02
N GLY A 86 27.37 -9.66 -19.18
CA GLY A 86 28.16 -8.55 -18.66
C GLY A 86 28.56 -7.48 -19.68
N GLU A 87 27.91 -7.39 -20.81
CA GLU A 87 28.15 -6.34 -21.80
C GLU A 87 27.45 -5.03 -21.38
N PRO A 88 28.19 -3.90 -21.23
CA PRO A 88 27.58 -2.63 -20.85
C PRO A 88 26.73 -2.09 -22.01
N LEU A 89 25.43 -1.93 -21.79
CA LEU A 89 24.50 -1.30 -22.73
C LEU A 89 24.81 0.21 -22.85
N SER A 90 25.20 0.67 -24.03
CA SER A 90 25.25 2.10 -24.33
C SER A 90 23.82 2.63 -24.56
N PRO A 91 23.50 3.86 -24.10
CA PRO A 91 22.14 4.43 -24.24
C PRO A 91 21.68 4.66 -25.68
N ILE A 92 22.58 4.58 -26.66
CA ILE A 92 22.31 4.89 -28.08
C ILE A 92 21.92 3.63 -28.88
N GLU A 93 22.25 2.42 -28.39
CA GLU A 93 21.94 1.16 -29.10
C GLU A 93 20.58 0.56 -28.73
N ALA A 94 19.83 1.23 -27.88
CA ALA A 94 18.55 0.74 -27.38
C ALA A 94 17.41 0.70 -28.44
N ASP A 95 17.56 1.43 -29.54
CA ASP A 95 16.47 1.60 -30.55
C ASP A 95 16.75 1.00 -31.93
N ALA A 96 17.90 0.35 -32.16
CA ALA A 96 18.24 -0.18 -33.48
C ALA A 96 18.33 -1.72 -33.46
N CYS A 97 17.26 -2.38 -33.85
CA CYS A 97 17.32 -3.79 -34.24
C CYS A 97 18.16 -3.89 -35.51
N SER A 98 19.40 -4.38 -35.40
CA SER A 98 20.24 -4.60 -36.58
C SER A 98 19.70 -5.79 -37.35
N PRO A 99 19.51 -5.69 -38.69
CA PRO A 99 19.08 -6.78 -39.56
C PRO A 99 20.03 -8.00 -39.58
N PHE A 100 21.20 -7.88 -38.95
CA PHE A 100 22.25 -8.91 -38.89
C PHE A 100 22.27 -9.72 -37.59
N ASP A 101 21.35 -9.47 -36.67
CA ASP A 101 21.28 -10.23 -35.40
C ASP A 101 20.84 -11.67 -35.70
N LYS A 102 21.67 -12.64 -35.28
CA LYS A 102 21.34 -14.06 -35.39
C LYS A 102 20.05 -14.36 -34.59
N PRO A 103 19.18 -15.25 -35.11
CA PRO A 103 18.02 -15.69 -34.33
C PRO A 103 18.48 -16.32 -33.00
N LEU A 104 17.80 -16.01 -31.90
CA LEU A 104 18.07 -16.62 -30.60
C LEU A 104 17.84 -18.13 -30.68
N THR A 105 18.73 -18.87 -30.05
CA THR A 105 18.58 -20.33 -29.94
C THR A 105 17.45 -20.68 -28.96
N PRO A 106 16.82 -21.85 -29.08
CA PRO A 106 15.80 -22.27 -28.11
C PRO A 106 16.26 -22.23 -26.65
N GLN A 107 17.55 -22.48 -26.39
CA GLN A 107 18.15 -22.40 -25.06
C GLN A 107 18.23 -20.96 -24.56
N GLN A 108 18.61 -20.01 -25.42
CA GLN A 108 18.62 -18.58 -25.09
C GLN A 108 17.21 -18.02 -24.85
N LEU A 109 16.22 -18.47 -25.62
CA LEU A 109 14.82 -18.07 -25.39
C LEU A 109 14.29 -18.59 -24.04
N GLU A 110 14.66 -19.83 -23.70
CA GLU A 110 14.31 -20.42 -22.41
C GLU A 110 15.00 -19.71 -21.25
N HIS A 111 16.27 -19.36 -21.41
CA HIS A 111 17.05 -18.61 -20.43
C HIS A 111 16.48 -17.18 -20.24
N ALA A 112 16.22 -16.45 -21.31
CA ALA A 112 15.60 -15.12 -21.24
C ALA A 112 14.22 -15.14 -20.56
N ALA A 113 13.43 -16.20 -20.83
CA ALA A 113 12.15 -16.39 -20.13
C ALA A 113 12.35 -16.75 -18.65
N MET A 114 13.45 -17.42 -18.27
CA MET A 114 13.80 -17.68 -16.86
C MET A 114 14.24 -16.39 -16.17
N GLU A 115 15.11 -15.62 -16.77
CA GLU A 115 15.58 -14.35 -16.22
C GLU A 115 14.42 -13.35 -16.03
N LYS A 116 13.49 -13.26 -16.98
CA LYS A 116 12.30 -12.44 -16.78
C LYS A 116 11.44 -12.88 -15.59
N ARG A 117 11.34 -14.17 -15.31
CA ARG A 117 10.61 -14.72 -14.15
C ARG A 117 11.28 -14.41 -12.82
N ARG A 118 12.56 -14.10 -12.81
CA ARG A 118 13.28 -13.65 -11.62
C ARG A 118 12.97 -12.19 -11.27
N HIS A 119 12.20 -11.50 -12.12
CA HIS A 119 11.68 -10.18 -11.82
C HIS A 119 10.29 -10.32 -11.18
N ILE A 120 10.15 -9.88 -9.94
CA ILE A 120 8.91 -9.93 -9.16
C ILE A 120 8.48 -8.49 -8.85
N ASN A 121 7.26 -8.11 -9.25
CA ASN A 121 6.67 -6.83 -8.87
C ASN A 121 5.91 -6.98 -7.57
N VAL A 122 6.33 -6.27 -6.54
CA VAL A 122 5.75 -6.34 -5.20
C VAL A 122 5.24 -4.98 -4.77
N ALA A 123 3.96 -4.88 -4.45
CA ALA A 123 3.40 -3.68 -3.85
C ALA A 123 3.45 -3.76 -2.32
N LEU A 124 3.93 -2.69 -1.68
CA LEU A 124 3.88 -2.52 -0.23
C LEU A 124 2.57 -1.84 0.15
N VAL A 125 1.75 -2.53 0.91
CA VAL A 125 0.46 -2.06 1.43
C VAL A 125 0.47 -2.12 2.95
N GLY A 126 -0.34 -1.34 3.61
CA GLY A 126 -0.49 -1.38 5.07
C GLY A 126 -0.94 -0.04 5.63
N ASN A 127 -1.28 -0.03 6.89
CA ASN A 127 -1.78 1.15 7.58
C ASN A 127 -0.73 2.28 7.62
N PRO A 128 -1.15 3.55 7.82
CA PRO A 128 -0.20 4.62 8.12
C PRO A 128 0.66 4.26 9.33
N ASN A 129 1.94 4.60 9.29
CA ASN A 129 2.94 4.39 10.36
C ASN A 129 3.24 2.92 10.73
N CYS A 130 2.81 1.93 9.96
CA CYS A 130 3.16 0.52 10.20
C CYS A 130 4.60 0.15 9.80
N GLY A 131 5.36 1.09 9.21
CA GLY A 131 6.77 0.88 8.83
C GLY A 131 7.01 0.49 7.37
N LYS A 132 6.06 0.71 6.44
CA LYS A 132 6.23 0.45 4.99
C LYS A 132 7.48 1.10 4.41
N THR A 133 7.61 2.42 4.62
CA THR A 133 8.76 3.19 4.13
C THR A 133 10.06 2.73 4.77
N SER A 134 10.04 2.22 6.00
CA SER A 134 11.22 1.62 6.64
C SER A 134 11.65 0.35 5.92
N LEU A 135 10.71 -0.54 5.58
CA LEU A 135 10.99 -1.74 4.77
C LEU A 135 11.51 -1.35 3.39
N PHE A 136 10.84 -0.38 2.73
CA PHE A 136 11.22 0.11 1.42
C PHE A 136 12.67 0.62 1.41
N ASN A 137 13.03 1.50 2.36
CA ASN A 137 14.38 2.06 2.48
C ASN A 137 15.42 0.99 2.84
N PHE A 138 15.06 0.01 3.68
CA PHE A 138 15.95 -1.09 4.03
C PHE A 138 16.25 -1.99 2.83
N ALA A 139 15.24 -2.31 2.03
CA ALA A 139 15.35 -3.23 0.90
C ALA A 139 15.96 -2.60 -0.36
N SER A 140 15.59 -1.35 -0.68
CA SER A 140 16.05 -0.66 -1.89
C SER A 140 17.45 -0.04 -1.76
N GLY A 141 17.92 0.17 -0.53
CA GLY A 141 19.24 0.79 -0.28
C GLY A 141 19.34 2.16 -0.95
N ALA A 142 20.40 2.37 -1.78
CA ALA A 142 20.64 3.62 -2.51
C ALA A 142 19.97 3.68 -3.90
N HIS A 143 19.17 2.70 -4.29
CA HIS A 143 18.60 2.54 -5.64
C HIS A 143 17.13 2.97 -5.71
N GLU A 144 16.81 4.17 -5.24
CA GLU A 144 15.47 4.74 -5.34
C GLU A 144 15.25 5.44 -6.69
N ARG A 145 14.07 5.24 -7.28
CA ARG A 145 13.54 6.09 -8.36
C ARG A 145 12.19 6.67 -7.91
N VAL A 146 12.09 7.99 -7.88
CA VAL A 146 10.81 8.67 -7.68
C VAL A 146 10.12 8.77 -9.03
N GLY A 147 9.03 8.07 -9.21
CA GLY A 147 8.19 8.14 -10.39
C GLY A 147 6.91 8.92 -10.09
N ASN A 148 6.70 10.06 -10.75
CA ASN A 148 5.43 10.76 -10.71
C ASN A 148 4.49 10.10 -11.72
N TYR A 149 3.46 9.40 -11.26
CA TYR A 149 2.40 8.91 -12.13
C TYR A 149 1.41 10.04 -12.44
N SER A 150 1.18 10.28 -13.74
CA SER A 150 0.32 11.36 -14.21
C SER A 150 -1.14 11.13 -13.78
N GLY A 151 -1.69 12.04 -12.99
CA GLY A 151 -3.12 12.12 -12.73
C GLY A 151 -3.57 12.21 -11.27
N VAL A 152 -2.70 11.98 -10.29
CA VAL A 152 -3.02 12.14 -8.86
C VAL A 152 -1.81 12.74 -8.14
N THR A 153 -2.04 13.62 -7.17
CA THR A 153 -1.00 14.30 -6.37
C THR A 153 -0.31 13.37 -5.34
N VAL A 154 -0.36 12.05 -5.55
CA VAL A 154 0.20 11.06 -4.63
C VAL A 154 1.36 10.36 -5.32
N ASP A 155 2.56 10.53 -4.79
CA ASP A 155 3.79 9.93 -5.33
C ASP A 155 3.95 8.50 -4.81
N ALA A 156 3.91 7.50 -5.69
CA ALA A 156 4.41 6.17 -5.37
C ALA A 156 5.91 6.12 -5.63
N LYS A 157 6.66 5.59 -4.68
CA LYS A 157 8.10 5.37 -4.81
C LYS A 157 8.36 3.96 -5.31
N THR A 158 9.24 3.82 -6.28
CA THR A 158 9.69 2.52 -6.78
C THR A 158 11.14 2.29 -6.39
N GLY A 159 11.42 1.14 -5.82
CA GLY A 159 12.76 0.71 -5.44
C GLY A 159 13.05 -0.70 -5.95
N PHE A 160 14.33 -1.07 -5.98
CA PHE A 160 14.78 -2.37 -6.47
C PHE A 160 15.61 -3.07 -5.40
N ALA A 161 15.33 -4.35 -5.17
CA ALA A 161 16.07 -5.21 -4.27
C ALA A 161 16.48 -6.49 -5.01
N GLU A 162 17.67 -7.00 -4.71
CA GLU A 162 18.12 -8.31 -5.19
C GLU A 162 18.18 -9.28 -4.03
N TYR A 163 17.50 -10.41 -4.19
CA TYR A 163 17.43 -11.44 -3.16
C TYR A 163 17.41 -12.84 -3.79
N GLU A 164 18.28 -13.75 -3.35
CA GLU A 164 18.40 -15.13 -3.85
C GLU A 164 18.44 -15.25 -5.40
N GLY A 165 18.98 -14.23 -6.08
CA GLY A 165 19.03 -14.17 -7.55
C GLY A 165 17.73 -13.74 -8.20
N TYR A 166 16.75 -13.22 -7.42
CA TYR A 166 15.56 -12.55 -7.90
C TYR A 166 15.72 -11.04 -7.86
N HIS A 167 15.20 -10.37 -8.87
CA HIS A 167 15.09 -8.91 -8.95
C HIS A 167 13.69 -8.50 -8.51
N ILE A 168 13.58 -7.90 -7.35
CA ILE A 168 12.30 -7.53 -6.75
C ILE A 168 12.11 -6.03 -6.93
N GLU A 169 11.10 -5.65 -7.71
CA GLU A 169 10.65 -4.27 -7.84
C GLU A 169 9.61 -3.99 -6.74
N LEU A 170 9.95 -3.06 -5.83
CA LEU A 170 9.10 -2.68 -4.72
C LEU A 170 8.40 -1.36 -5.04
N VAL A 171 7.08 -1.33 -4.94
CA VAL A 171 6.27 -0.11 -5.08
C VAL A 171 5.71 0.25 -3.72
N ASP A 172 6.18 1.36 -3.13
CA ASP A 172 5.66 1.87 -1.84
C ASP A 172 4.36 2.64 -2.07
N LEU A 173 3.24 2.04 -1.69
CA LEU A 173 1.92 2.66 -1.79
C LEU A 173 1.60 3.48 -0.54
N PRO A 174 0.76 4.52 -0.64
CA PRO A 174 0.31 5.32 0.49
C PRO A 174 -0.28 4.46 1.61
N GLY A 175 -0.13 4.93 2.86
CA GLY A 175 -0.75 4.25 4.00
C GLY A 175 -2.26 4.36 3.96
N THR A 176 -2.95 3.23 4.09
CA THR A 176 -4.40 3.19 4.11
C THR A 176 -4.93 2.23 5.17
N TYR A 177 -6.05 2.57 5.79
CA TYR A 177 -6.72 1.70 6.76
C TYR A 177 -7.71 0.74 6.09
N SER A 178 -8.20 1.12 4.92
CA SER A 178 -9.15 0.33 4.13
C SER A 178 -8.95 0.56 2.63
N LEU A 179 -9.58 -0.26 1.80
CA LEU A 179 -9.66 -0.09 0.35
C LEU A 179 -11.05 0.43 -0.08
N SER A 180 -11.72 1.14 0.81
CA SER A 180 -12.96 1.85 0.52
C SER A 180 -12.63 3.13 -0.26
N ALA A 181 -13.56 3.62 -1.08
CA ALA A 181 -13.31 4.82 -1.90
C ALA A 181 -13.61 6.14 -1.14
N TYR A 182 -13.35 6.18 0.18
CA TYR A 182 -13.66 7.36 0.99
C TYR A 182 -12.58 8.43 0.95
N SER A 183 -11.30 8.03 0.85
CA SER A 183 -10.18 8.97 0.71
C SER A 183 -9.49 8.86 -0.65
N PRO A 184 -8.84 9.93 -1.15
CA PRO A 184 -8.06 9.88 -2.39
C PRO A 184 -6.93 8.84 -2.33
N GLU A 185 -6.31 8.67 -1.16
CA GLU A 185 -5.23 7.70 -0.93
C GLU A 185 -5.76 6.26 -1.04
N GLU A 186 -6.90 5.95 -0.42
CA GLU A 186 -7.55 4.64 -0.50
C GLU A 186 -7.90 4.28 -1.94
N LEU A 187 -8.50 5.24 -2.66
CA LEU A 187 -8.84 5.09 -4.07
C LEU A 187 -7.61 4.86 -4.94
N TYR A 188 -6.52 5.58 -4.65
CA TYR A 188 -5.26 5.41 -5.36
C TYR A 188 -4.66 4.02 -5.15
N VAL A 189 -4.56 3.56 -3.88
CA VAL A 189 -4.05 2.22 -3.55
C VAL A 189 -4.89 1.15 -4.24
N ARG A 190 -6.22 1.26 -4.19
CA ARG A 190 -7.13 0.33 -4.83
C ARG A 190 -6.93 0.28 -6.35
N LYS A 191 -6.82 1.43 -7.02
CA LYS A 191 -6.56 1.51 -8.46
C LYS A 191 -5.21 0.90 -8.84
N GLN A 192 -4.16 1.18 -8.06
CA GLN A 192 -2.85 0.59 -8.30
C GLN A 192 -2.88 -0.94 -8.21
N LEU A 193 -3.58 -1.51 -7.23
CA LEU A 193 -3.71 -2.95 -7.07
C LEU A 193 -4.52 -3.61 -8.21
N ILE A 194 -5.48 -2.89 -8.79
CA ILE A 194 -6.35 -3.40 -9.85
C ILE A 194 -5.76 -3.18 -11.25
N ASP A 195 -5.32 -1.95 -11.55
CA ASP A 195 -4.88 -1.56 -12.89
C ASP A 195 -3.44 -2.02 -13.18
N HIS A 196 -2.59 -2.09 -12.17
CA HIS A 196 -1.18 -2.49 -12.29
C HIS A 196 -0.87 -3.83 -11.64
N THR A 197 -1.86 -4.63 -11.34
CA THR A 197 -1.82 -5.96 -10.71
C THR A 197 -0.40 -6.43 -10.35
N PRO A 198 0.10 -6.19 -9.11
CA PRO A 198 1.41 -6.68 -8.70
C PRO A 198 1.42 -8.21 -8.68
N ASP A 199 2.59 -8.82 -8.87
CA ASP A 199 2.72 -10.28 -8.74
C ASP A 199 2.39 -10.73 -7.31
N LEU A 200 2.77 -9.91 -6.32
CA LEU A 200 2.57 -10.14 -4.90
C LEU A 200 2.39 -8.82 -4.15
N VAL A 201 1.69 -8.90 -3.03
CA VAL A 201 1.57 -7.79 -2.06
C VAL A 201 2.30 -8.18 -0.78
N ILE A 202 3.13 -7.28 -0.25
CA ILE A 202 3.57 -7.33 1.14
C ILE A 202 2.65 -6.40 1.94
N ASN A 203 1.79 -6.99 2.76
CA ASN A 203 0.95 -6.24 3.69
C ASN A 203 1.68 -6.05 5.01
N VAL A 204 2.11 -4.82 5.29
CA VAL A 204 2.83 -4.46 6.51
C VAL A 204 1.84 -4.16 7.62
N ILE A 205 1.90 -4.95 8.67
CA ILE A 205 1.01 -4.93 9.82
C ILE A 205 1.77 -4.42 11.05
N ASP A 206 1.24 -3.41 11.69
CA ASP A 206 1.69 -3.00 13.01
C ASP A 206 1.19 -4.01 14.05
N THR A 207 2.11 -4.82 14.59
CA THR A 207 1.79 -5.88 15.56
C THR A 207 1.25 -5.30 16.87
N SER A 208 1.55 -4.04 17.17
CA SER A 208 1.04 -3.36 18.35
C SER A 208 -0.47 -3.08 18.29
N ASN A 209 -1.06 -3.11 17.08
CA ASN A 209 -2.47 -2.85 16.82
C ASN A 209 -3.06 -3.87 15.84
N LEU A 210 -2.87 -5.16 16.12
CA LEU A 210 -3.19 -6.28 15.22
C LEU A 210 -4.63 -6.22 14.69
N GLU A 211 -5.60 -6.08 15.56
CA GLU A 211 -7.02 -6.11 15.21
C GLU A 211 -7.36 -5.09 14.11
N ARG A 212 -6.94 -3.85 14.29
CA ARG A 212 -7.18 -2.77 13.33
C ARG A 212 -6.44 -3.00 12.00
N ASN A 213 -5.22 -3.50 12.06
CA ASN A 213 -4.38 -3.71 10.88
C ASN A 213 -4.84 -4.93 10.07
N LEU A 214 -5.37 -5.96 10.73
CA LEU A 214 -5.90 -7.15 10.07
C LEU A 214 -7.16 -6.88 9.26
N TYR A 215 -7.87 -5.77 9.48
CA TYR A 215 -9.02 -5.39 8.67
C TYR A 215 -8.64 -5.17 7.19
N LEU A 216 -7.55 -4.48 6.91
CA LEU A 216 -7.02 -4.31 5.55
C LEU A 216 -6.65 -5.67 4.94
N THR A 217 -6.09 -6.60 5.73
CA THR A 217 -5.80 -7.97 5.29
C THR A 217 -7.06 -8.68 4.79
N THR A 218 -8.20 -8.51 5.49
CA THR A 218 -9.47 -9.12 5.06
C THR A 218 -9.95 -8.60 3.70
N GLN A 219 -9.74 -7.32 3.42
CA GLN A 219 -10.11 -6.72 2.14
C GLN A 219 -9.20 -7.18 0.99
N LEU A 220 -7.90 -7.35 1.25
CA LEU A 220 -6.97 -7.92 0.28
C LEU A 220 -7.29 -9.40 -0.03
N ILE A 221 -7.74 -10.17 0.97
CA ILE A 221 -8.25 -11.54 0.78
C ILE A 221 -9.47 -11.54 -0.16
N ASP A 222 -10.42 -10.63 0.05
CA ASP A 222 -11.61 -10.51 -0.81
C ASP A 222 -11.25 -10.19 -2.27
N MET A 223 -10.16 -9.43 -2.51
CA MET A 223 -9.62 -9.14 -3.84
C MET A 223 -8.92 -10.33 -4.49
N HIS A 224 -8.64 -11.40 -3.76
CA HIS A 224 -7.86 -12.56 -4.19
C HIS A 224 -6.43 -12.21 -4.66
N ILE A 225 -5.82 -11.20 -4.06
CA ILE A 225 -4.44 -10.82 -4.37
C ILE A 225 -3.49 -11.70 -3.56
N PRO A 226 -2.49 -12.33 -4.20
CA PRO A 226 -1.46 -13.06 -3.49
C PRO A 226 -0.68 -12.14 -2.57
N MET A 227 -0.54 -12.51 -1.29
CA MET A 227 0.13 -11.64 -0.33
C MET A 227 0.92 -12.40 0.72
N VAL A 228 1.91 -11.71 1.29
CA VAL A 228 2.61 -12.06 2.52
C VAL A 228 2.38 -10.95 3.54
N CYS A 229 2.07 -11.28 4.77
CA CYS A 229 1.93 -10.30 5.85
C CYS A 229 3.24 -10.19 6.63
N ALA A 230 3.80 -8.98 6.70
CA ALA A 230 4.92 -8.66 7.56
C ALA A 230 4.40 -8.10 8.90
N LEU A 231 4.54 -8.88 9.98
CA LEU A 231 4.16 -8.46 11.33
C LEU A 231 5.30 -7.61 11.90
N ASN A 232 5.27 -6.30 11.60
CA ASN A 232 6.31 -5.36 12.01
C ASN A 232 6.10 -4.85 13.43
N MET A 233 7.11 -4.21 14.00
CA MET A 233 7.13 -3.80 15.42
C MET A 233 6.90 -4.99 16.37
N TYR A 234 7.41 -6.16 15.97
CA TYR A 234 7.21 -7.40 16.72
C TYR A 234 7.95 -7.35 18.07
N ASP A 235 9.05 -6.61 18.16
CA ASP A 235 9.77 -6.30 19.38
C ASP A 235 8.91 -5.55 20.41
N GLU A 236 8.11 -4.58 19.97
CA GLU A 236 7.19 -3.87 20.86
C GLU A 236 6.10 -4.80 21.42
N ALA A 237 5.60 -5.74 20.64
CA ALA A 237 4.66 -6.75 21.10
C ALA A 237 5.33 -7.72 22.11
N GLU A 238 6.57 -8.16 21.83
CA GLU A 238 7.37 -8.97 22.77
C GLU A 238 7.62 -8.24 24.08
N GLU A 239 8.00 -6.94 24.04
CA GLU A 239 8.23 -6.12 25.24
C GLU A 239 6.97 -5.89 26.09
N ARG A 240 5.81 -5.79 25.44
CA ARG A 240 4.51 -5.70 26.13
C ARG A 240 4.09 -7.03 26.75
N GLY A 241 4.69 -8.13 26.29
CA GLY A 241 4.32 -9.48 26.70
C GLY A 241 3.10 -10.00 25.94
N ASP A 242 2.79 -9.44 24.77
CA ASP A 242 1.74 -9.96 23.90
C ASP A 242 2.13 -11.36 23.43
N ALA A 243 1.25 -12.33 23.59
CA ALA A 243 1.49 -13.71 23.21
C ALA A 243 0.43 -14.17 22.19
N PHE A 244 0.87 -14.73 21.09
CA PHE A 244 0.01 -15.37 20.10
C PHE A 244 0.80 -16.30 19.18
N SER A 245 0.11 -17.25 18.57
CA SER A 245 0.72 -18.16 17.60
C SER A 245 0.65 -17.59 16.19
N VAL A 246 1.77 -17.03 15.69
CA VAL A 246 1.89 -16.54 14.31
C VAL A 246 1.51 -17.62 13.30
N LYS A 247 1.97 -18.87 13.53
CA LYS A 247 1.67 -20.00 12.66
C LYS A 247 0.18 -20.31 12.59
N GLN A 248 -0.54 -20.20 13.70
CA GLN A 248 -1.97 -20.45 13.76
C GLN A 248 -2.73 -19.29 13.10
N LEU A 249 -2.33 -18.05 13.35
CA LEU A 249 -2.89 -16.87 12.72
C LEU A 249 -2.72 -16.91 11.19
N SER A 250 -1.52 -17.26 10.70
CA SER A 250 -1.23 -17.49 9.28
C SER A 250 -2.16 -18.56 8.68
N ARG A 251 -2.39 -19.67 9.40
CA ARG A 251 -3.29 -20.75 8.95
C ARG A 251 -4.75 -20.30 8.88
N LEU A 252 -5.22 -19.49 9.83
CA LEU A 252 -6.60 -19.00 9.90
C LEU A 252 -6.89 -17.97 8.81
N PHE A 253 -5.93 -17.11 8.48
CA PHE A 253 -6.04 -16.15 7.39
C PHE A 253 -5.68 -16.74 6.01
N GLY A 254 -5.08 -17.94 5.97
CA GLY A 254 -4.60 -18.56 4.72
C GLY A 254 -3.49 -17.79 4.02
N VAL A 255 -2.81 -16.91 4.75
CA VAL A 255 -1.77 -16.01 4.25
C VAL A 255 -0.49 -16.21 5.07
N PRO A 256 0.69 -16.39 4.45
CA PRO A 256 1.95 -16.42 5.18
C PRO A 256 2.15 -15.15 6.00
N MET A 257 2.54 -15.30 7.26
CA MET A 257 2.83 -14.20 8.18
C MET A 257 4.22 -14.33 8.75
N VAL A 258 5.04 -13.28 8.64
CA VAL A 258 6.44 -13.26 9.07
C VAL A 258 6.65 -12.16 10.12
N PRO A 259 7.13 -12.50 11.33
CA PRO A 259 7.52 -11.51 12.33
C PRO A 259 8.71 -10.69 11.86
N THR A 260 8.61 -9.37 11.93
CA THR A 260 9.66 -8.46 11.45
C THR A 260 9.89 -7.29 12.40
N VAL A 261 11.12 -6.78 12.38
CA VAL A 261 11.52 -5.52 13.02
C VAL A 261 12.40 -4.77 12.02
N PHE A 262 11.79 -3.90 11.24
CA PHE A 262 12.50 -3.26 10.11
C PHE A 262 13.64 -2.33 10.55
N THR A 263 13.56 -1.75 11.75
CA THR A 263 14.63 -0.91 12.31
C THR A 263 15.93 -1.66 12.55
N SER A 264 15.86 -2.95 12.88
CA SER A 264 17.02 -3.83 13.10
C SER A 264 17.29 -4.78 11.93
N GLY A 265 16.38 -4.86 10.95
CA GLY A 265 16.46 -5.84 9.86
C GLY A 265 16.03 -7.26 10.24
N ARG A 266 15.59 -7.50 11.48
CA ARG A 266 15.13 -8.82 11.94
C ARG A 266 13.94 -9.28 11.12
N GLY A 267 13.99 -10.51 10.57
CA GLY A 267 12.90 -11.13 9.82
C GLY A 267 12.75 -10.66 8.36
N VAL A 268 13.55 -9.69 7.89
CA VAL A 268 13.47 -9.18 6.52
C VAL A 268 13.92 -10.26 5.51
N GLU A 269 14.94 -11.00 5.85
CA GLU A 269 15.46 -12.13 5.06
C GLU A 269 14.40 -13.22 4.88
N GLU A 270 13.75 -13.61 5.96
CA GLU A 270 12.66 -14.58 5.97
C GLU A 270 11.44 -14.09 5.19
N LEU A 271 11.17 -12.77 5.26
CA LEU A 271 10.08 -12.14 4.51
C LEU A 271 10.30 -12.27 3.00
N PHE A 272 11.48 -11.90 2.49
CA PHE A 272 11.78 -12.01 1.06
C PHE A 272 11.87 -13.47 0.59
N HIS A 273 12.45 -14.36 1.39
CA HIS A 273 12.41 -15.80 1.10
C HIS A 273 10.96 -16.30 0.98
N THR A 274 10.08 -15.88 1.88
CA THR A 274 8.65 -16.24 1.84
C THR A 274 7.95 -15.68 0.60
N VAL A 275 8.27 -14.44 0.19
CA VAL A 275 7.78 -13.82 -1.06
C VAL A 275 8.18 -14.65 -2.28
N ILE A 276 9.45 -15.03 -2.38
CA ILE A 276 9.97 -15.84 -3.48
C ILE A 276 9.31 -17.22 -3.49
N SER A 277 9.25 -17.89 -2.33
CA SER A 277 8.61 -19.21 -2.21
C SER A 277 7.14 -19.18 -2.59
N LEU A 278 6.40 -18.14 -2.20
CA LEU A 278 5.01 -17.96 -2.60
C LEU A 278 4.89 -17.73 -4.11
N HIS A 279 5.75 -16.89 -4.69
CA HIS A 279 5.80 -16.65 -6.14
C HIS A 279 6.04 -17.94 -6.92
N GLU A 280 7.01 -18.76 -6.49
CA GLU A 280 7.31 -20.05 -7.11
C GLU A 280 6.16 -21.06 -6.96
N SER A 281 5.51 -21.10 -5.78
CA SER A 281 4.40 -22.02 -5.51
C SER A 281 3.16 -21.73 -6.37
N MET A 282 2.92 -20.47 -6.73
CA MET A 282 1.84 -20.08 -7.63
C MET A 282 2.04 -20.60 -9.07
N GLU A 283 3.25 -20.99 -9.42
CA GLU A 283 3.59 -21.54 -10.72
C GLU A 283 3.51 -23.08 -10.77
N GLY A 284 3.52 -23.73 -9.61
CA GLY A 284 3.41 -25.19 -9.50
C GLY A 284 2.00 -25.71 -9.75
N ASP A 285 1.87 -27.01 -10.08
CA ASP A 285 0.59 -27.72 -10.25
C ASP A 285 -0.18 -27.93 -8.92
N HIS A 286 0.41 -27.54 -7.80
CA HIS A 286 -0.17 -27.66 -6.46
C HIS A 286 -0.38 -26.27 -5.87
N PRO A 287 -1.58 -25.67 -6.01
CA PRO A 287 -1.89 -24.48 -5.24
C PRO A 287 -2.13 -24.87 -3.78
N ASP A 288 -1.06 -24.89 -2.98
CA ASP A 288 -1.16 -25.02 -1.52
C ASP A 288 -1.73 -23.74 -0.86
N SER A 289 -2.01 -22.71 -1.65
CA SER A 289 -2.74 -21.53 -1.18
C SER A 289 -4.21 -21.92 -0.95
N ARG A 290 -4.56 -22.24 0.29
CA ARG A 290 -5.95 -22.35 0.71
C ARG A 290 -6.62 -21.00 0.48
N HIS A 291 -7.45 -20.90 -0.56
CA HIS A 291 -8.33 -19.74 -0.70
C HIS A 291 -9.32 -19.74 0.46
N ILE A 292 -9.06 -18.89 1.44
CA ILE A 292 -9.99 -18.68 2.54
C ILE A 292 -10.97 -17.60 2.08
N HIS A 293 -12.25 -17.89 2.28
CA HIS A 293 -13.32 -16.91 2.12
C HIS A 293 -13.84 -16.55 3.50
N ILE A 294 -13.89 -15.27 3.80
CA ILE A 294 -14.52 -14.77 5.01
C ILE A 294 -16.02 -14.94 4.83
N ASN A 295 -16.66 -15.61 5.78
CA ASN A 295 -18.10 -15.80 5.78
C ASN A 295 -18.79 -14.58 6.42
N HIS A 296 -19.59 -13.88 5.64
CA HIS A 296 -20.29 -12.66 6.06
C HIS A 296 -21.69 -12.90 6.63
N GLY A 297 -22.08 -14.16 6.83
CA GLY A 297 -23.43 -14.53 7.23
C GLY A 297 -24.30 -15.01 6.08
N HIS A 298 -25.38 -15.73 6.42
CA HIS A 298 -26.16 -16.51 5.44
C HIS A 298 -26.76 -15.64 4.33
N GLU A 299 -27.39 -14.53 4.69
CA GLU A 299 -28.07 -13.65 3.74
C GLU A 299 -27.12 -12.90 2.82
N ILE A 300 -25.99 -12.43 3.36
CA ILE A 300 -24.94 -11.77 2.58
C ILE A 300 -24.31 -12.76 1.59
N GLU A 301 -23.99 -13.98 2.05
CA GLU A 301 -23.39 -15.01 1.19
C GLU A 301 -24.34 -15.49 0.08
N ASN A 302 -25.66 -15.55 0.34
CA ASN A 302 -26.64 -15.82 -0.69
C ASN A 302 -26.70 -14.70 -1.72
N GLY A 303 -26.75 -13.44 -1.28
CA GLY A 303 -26.73 -12.29 -2.17
C GLY A 303 -25.45 -12.20 -3.02
N ILE A 304 -24.29 -12.50 -2.42
CA ILE A 304 -23.02 -12.60 -3.15
C ILE A 304 -23.10 -13.67 -4.24
N ARG A 305 -23.65 -14.85 -3.93
CA ARG A 305 -23.78 -15.96 -4.88
C ARG A 305 -24.70 -15.61 -6.04
N ASP A 306 -25.86 -15.02 -5.74
CA ASP A 306 -26.84 -14.64 -6.76
C ASP A 306 -26.24 -13.60 -7.72
N MET A 307 -25.57 -12.56 -7.21
CA MET A 307 -24.87 -11.59 -8.05
C MET A 307 -23.71 -12.21 -8.83
N GLN A 308 -22.97 -13.15 -8.24
CA GLN A 308 -21.85 -13.80 -8.92
C GLN A 308 -22.29 -14.63 -10.13
N GLU A 309 -23.51 -15.18 -10.15
CA GLU A 309 -24.03 -15.93 -11.31
C GLU A 309 -24.12 -15.05 -12.55
N HIS A 310 -24.52 -13.80 -12.40
CA HIS A 310 -24.54 -12.80 -13.49
C HIS A 310 -23.15 -12.26 -13.81
N LEU A 311 -22.39 -11.86 -12.79
CA LEU A 311 -21.03 -11.33 -12.95
C LEU A 311 -20.07 -12.32 -13.65
N LYS A 312 -20.25 -13.63 -13.46
CA LYS A 312 -19.43 -14.67 -14.11
C LYS A 312 -19.71 -14.84 -15.60
N GLN A 313 -20.79 -14.31 -16.12
CA GLN A 313 -21.09 -14.39 -17.55
C GLN A 313 -20.28 -13.37 -18.36
N GLU A 314 -19.85 -12.27 -17.74
CA GLU A 314 -19.01 -11.24 -18.32
C GLU A 314 -17.53 -11.65 -18.28
N VAL A 315 -16.99 -11.94 -19.46
CA VAL A 315 -15.63 -12.50 -19.63
C VAL A 315 -14.55 -11.48 -19.24
N ASP A 316 -14.74 -10.19 -19.55
CA ASP A 316 -13.77 -9.12 -19.25
C ASP A 316 -13.60 -8.86 -17.74
N LEU A 317 -14.62 -9.16 -16.97
CA LEU A 317 -14.61 -9.00 -15.51
C LEU A 317 -13.69 -9.98 -14.79
N ARG A 318 -13.67 -11.24 -15.27
CA ARG A 318 -12.90 -12.31 -14.62
C ARG A 318 -11.40 -12.08 -14.61
N GLN A 319 -10.93 -11.13 -15.41
CA GLN A 319 -9.51 -10.85 -15.58
C GLN A 319 -9.01 -9.75 -14.66
N ARG A 320 -9.85 -8.74 -14.38
CA ARG A 320 -9.48 -7.57 -13.58
C ARG A 320 -9.94 -7.64 -12.13
N TYR A 321 -11.09 -8.27 -11.88
CA TYR A 321 -11.72 -8.27 -10.56
C TYR A 321 -12.14 -9.67 -10.13
N SER A 322 -11.98 -9.97 -8.85
CA SER A 322 -12.71 -11.08 -8.25
C SER A 322 -14.21 -10.77 -8.29
N THR A 323 -15.02 -11.66 -8.87
CA THR A 323 -16.49 -11.48 -8.91
C THR A 323 -17.10 -11.42 -7.51
N ARG A 324 -16.44 -12.07 -6.52
CA ARG A 324 -16.80 -11.98 -5.11
C ARG A 324 -16.55 -10.59 -4.55
N TYR A 325 -15.38 -10.01 -4.84
CA TYR A 325 -15.04 -8.66 -4.43
C TYR A 325 -16.05 -7.63 -4.97
N LEU A 326 -16.41 -7.73 -6.25
CA LEU A 326 -17.41 -6.85 -6.84
C LEU A 326 -18.77 -6.98 -6.16
N ALA A 327 -19.22 -8.21 -5.88
CA ALA A 327 -20.49 -8.45 -5.19
C ALA A 327 -20.48 -7.88 -3.76
N ILE A 328 -19.36 -8.03 -3.02
CA ILE A 328 -19.21 -7.44 -1.69
C ILE A 328 -19.26 -5.91 -1.78
N LYS A 329 -18.54 -5.30 -2.73
CA LYS A 329 -18.52 -3.85 -2.91
C LYS A 329 -19.86 -3.28 -3.35
N LEU A 330 -20.64 -4.01 -4.13
CA LEU A 330 -22.02 -3.64 -4.45
C LEU A 330 -22.91 -3.62 -3.19
N LEU A 331 -22.76 -4.61 -2.29
CA LEU A 331 -23.48 -4.64 -1.01
C LEU A 331 -23.00 -3.55 -0.03
N GLU A 332 -21.76 -3.09 -0.16
CA GLU A 332 -21.20 -1.94 0.56
C GLU A 332 -21.57 -0.60 -0.12
N HIS A 333 -22.39 -0.60 -1.19
CA HIS A 333 -22.79 0.60 -1.96
C HIS A 333 -21.61 1.44 -2.48
N ASP A 334 -20.55 0.79 -2.90
CA ASP A 334 -19.36 1.44 -3.45
C ASP A 334 -19.68 2.10 -4.81
N LYS A 335 -19.61 3.41 -4.89
CA LYS A 335 -20.03 4.21 -6.05
C LYS A 335 -19.23 3.86 -7.32
N GLU A 336 -17.92 3.64 -7.20
CA GLU A 336 -17.07 3.34 -8.36
C GLU A 336 -17.41 1.97 -8.95
N VAL A 337 -17.70 0.99 -8.08
CA VAL A 337 -18.15 -0.34 -8.51
C VAL A 337 -19.59 -0.28 -9.08
N GLU A 338 -20.48 0.52 -8.48
CA GLU A 338 -21.82 0.74 -9.02
C GLU A 338 -21.77 1.36 -10.42
N GLU A 339 -20.97 2.41 -10.62
CA GLU A 339 -20.78 3.04 -11.94
C GLU A 339 -20.22 2.04 -12.96
N TYR A 340 -19.25 1.23 -12.55
CA TYR A 340 -18.66 0.20 -13.41
C TYR A 340 -19.69 -0.87 -13.81
N VAL A 341 -20.42 -1.43 -12.84
CA VAL A 341 -21.45 -2.45 -13.10
C VAL A 341 -22.64 -1.88 -13.89
N ALA A 342 -22.97 -0.59 -13.75
CA ALA A 342 -24.02 0.06 -14.53
C ALA A 342 -23.76 0.06 -16.04
N THR A 343 -22.52 -0.11 -16.48
CA THR A 343 -22.16 -0.24 -17.91
C THR A 343 -22.42 -1.63 -18.49
N MET A 344 -22.76 -2.63 -17.67
CA MET A 344 -22.93 -4.02 -18.07
C MET A 344 -24.32 -4.31 -18.63
N PRO A 345 -24.45 -5.33 -19.51
CA PRO A 345 -25.75 -5.72 -20.05
C PRO A 345 -26.76 -6.13 -18.96
N ASP A 346 -26.32 -6.91 -17.96
CA ASP A 346 -27.15 -7.46 -16.88
C ASP A 346 -27.23 -6.57 -15.65
N ALA A 347 -26.82 -5.30 -15.74
CA ALA A 347 -26.76 -4.35 -14.61
C ALA A 347 -28.07 -4.32 -13.80
N LYS A 348 -29.22 -4.29 -14.49
CA LYS A 348 -30.55 -4.22 -13.81
C LYS A 348 -30.82 -5.43 -12.92
N GLU A 349 -30.44 -6.61 -13.35
CA GLU A 349 -30.65 -7.86 -12.61
C GLU A 349 -29.66 -7.92 -11.43
N ILE A 350 -28.41 -7.55 -11.65
CA ILE A 350 -27.38 -7.46 -10.60
C ILE A 350 -27.81 -6.50 -9.49
N PHE A 351 -28.29 -5.30 -9.85
CA PHE A 351 -28.77 -4.33 -8.86
C PHE A 351 -30.05 -4.82 -8.14
N ALA A 352 -30.95 -5.52 -8.83
CA ALA A 352 -32.13 -6.10 -8.21
C ALA A 352 -31.74 -7.17 -7.16
N HIS A 353 -30.77 -8.03 -7.46
CA HIS A 353 -30.24 -9.00 -6.50
C HIS A 353 -29.56 -8.33 -5.32
N ARG A 354 -28.77 -7.28 -5.54
CA ARG A 354 -28.17 -6.47 -4.48
C ARG A 354 -29.24 -5.89 -3.55
N ASP A 355 -30.23 -5.19 -4.11
CA ASP A 355 -31.27 -4.51 -3.32
C ASP A 355 -32.10 -5.51 -2.52
N HIS A 356 -32.40 -6.67 -3.11
CA HIS A 356 -33.09 -7.77 -2.42
C HIS A 356 -32.26 -8.33 -1.26
N ALA A 357 -30.97 -8.57 -1.49
CA ALA A 357 -30.06 -9.06 -0.44
C ALA A 357 -29.90 -8.03 0.68
N ALA A 358 -29.69 -6.75 0.36
CA ALA A 358 -29.59 -5.66 1.34
C ALA A 358 -30.86 -5.52 2.19
N ALA A 359 -32.05 -5.65 1.57
CA ALA A 359 -33.31 -5.63 2.29
C ALA A 359 -33.44 -6.81 3.28
N ARG A 360 -33.04 -8.01 2.89
CA ARG A 360 -33.08 -9.21 3.76
C ARG A 360 -32.09 -9.10 4.92
N VAL A 361 -30.87 -8.60 4.66
CA VAL A 361 -29.89 -8.32 5.71
C VAL A 361 -30.48 -7.36 6.73
N LYS A 362 -31.11 -6.26 6.27
CA LYS A 362 -31.73 -5.27 7.15
C LYS A 362 -32.89 -5.84 7.96
N GLU A 363 -33.69 -6.77 7.37
CA GLU A 363 -34.78 -7.45 8.07
C GLU A 363 -34.27 -8.40 9.15
N GLU A 364 -33.17 -9.12 8.89
CA GLU A 364 -32.61 -10.11 9.81
C GLU A 364 -31.78 -9.48 10.93
N THR A 365 -30.90 -8.53 10.59
CA THR A 365 -29.92 -7.92 11.55
C THR A 365 -30.38 -6.60 12.13
N GLY A 366 -31.30 -5.89 11.46
CA GLY A 366 -31.67 -4.51 11.80
C GLY A 366 -30.68 -3.46 11.30
N GLU A 367 -29.59 -3.86 10.67
CA GLU A 367 -28.49 -3.02 10.19
C GLU A 367 -28.45 -2.98 8.66
N ASP A 368 -27.75 -2.01 8.09
CA ASP A 368 -27.48 -1.99 6.66
C ASP A 368 -26.43 -3.03 6.26
N SER A 369 -26.36 -3.38 4.99
CA SER A 369 -25.46 -4.41 4.48
C SER A 369 -23.98 -4.04 4.63
N GLU A 370 -23.62 -2.75 4.56
CA GLU A 370 -22.26 -2.26 4.76
C GLU A 370 -21.79 -2.51 6.20
N THR A 371 -22.61 -2.12 7.19
CA THR A 371 -22.33 -2.37 8.61
C THR A 371 -22.24 -3.86 8.92
N ALA A 372 -23.18 -4.67 8.40
CA ALA A 372 -23.18 -6.10 8.62
C ALA A 372 -21.94 -6.81 8.05
N ILE A 373 -21.43 -6.38 6.88
CA ILE A 373 -20.19 -6.89 6.29
C ILE A 373 -18.99 -6.50 7.14
N MET A 374 -18.95 -5.25 7.62
CA MET A 374 -17.88 -4.75 8.48
C MET A 374 -17.83 -5.56 9.79
N ASP A 375 -18.96 -5.76 10.44
CA ASP A 375 -19.09 -6.53 11.67
C ASP A 375 -18.69 -7.99 11.49
N ALA A 376 -19.04 -8.61 10.37
CA ALA A 376 -18.62 -9.96 10.04
C ALA A 376 -17.10 -10.06 9.87
N LYS A 377 -16.44 -9.06 9.23
CA LYS A 377 -14.97 -9.00 9.11
C LYS A 377 -14.30 -8.85 10.47
N TYR A 378 -14.79 -7.96 11.32
CA TYR A 378 -14.27 -7.83 12.68
C TYR A 378 -14.55 -9.08 13.54
N GLY A 379 -15.71 -9.69 13.39
CA GLY A 379 -16.05 -10.96 14.03
C GLY A 379 -15.08 -12.08 13.65
N PHE A 380 -14.71 -12.16 12.36
CA PHE A 380 -13.69 -13.10 11.88
C PHE A 380 -12.31 -12.80 12.49
N ILE A 381 -11.88 -11.53 12.51
CA ILE A 381 -10.60 -11.10 13.08
C ILE A 381 -10.53 -11.45 14.56
N HIS A 382 -11.56 -11.11 15.34
CA HIS A 382 -11.67 -11.45 16.76
C HIS A 382 -11.62 -12.96 17.01
N GLY A 383 -12.36 -13.73 16.21
CA GLY A 383 -12.35 -15.19 16.29
C GLY A 383 -10.96 -15.75 16.02
N ALA A 384 -10.28 -15.27 14.96
CA ALA A 384 -8.94 -15.72 14.59
C ALA A 384 -7.89 -15.35 15.65
N LEU A 385 -7.93 -14.13 16.18
CA LEU A 385 -7.04 -13.70 17.26
C LEU A 385 -7.23 -14.52 18.53
N LYS A 386 -8.47 -14.77 18.91
CA LYS A 386 -8.81 -15.61 20.07
C LYS A 386 -8.34 -17.06 19.88
N GLU A 387 -8.54 -17.63 18.70
CA GLU A 387 -8.09 -18.99 18.39
C GLU A 387 -6.56 -19.08 18.30
N ALA A 388 -5.89 -18.03 17.81
CA ALA A 388 -4.44 -17.93 17.84
C ALA A 388 -3.84 -17.72 19.25
N GLY A 389 -4.69 -17.61 20.27
CA GLY A 389 -4.28 -17.40 21.65
C GLY A 389 -3.77 -15.98 21.90
N TYR A 390 -4.30 -14.98 21.18
CA TYR A 390 -3.87 -13.61 21.37
C TYR A 390 -4.29 -13.11 22.77
N GLU A 391 -3.28 -12.91 23.60
CA GLU A 391 -3.40 -12.31 24.91
C GLU A 391 -2.53 -11.05 24.93
N THR A 392 -3.14 -9.91 25.18
CA THR A 392 -2.40 -8.67 25.44
C THR A 392 -1.69 -8.80 26.77
N GLY A 393 -0.37 -8.71 26.74
CA GLY A 393 0.45 -8.68 27.94
C GLY A 393 0.10 -7.46 28.78
N THR A 394 -0.77 -7.66 29.74
CA THR A 394 -1.19 -6.60 30.66
C THR A 394 -0.05 -6.23 31.60
N LYS A 395 0.76 -5.25 31.23
CA LYS A 395 1.24 -4.30 32.25
C LYS A 395 -0.01 -3.49 32.63
N LYS A 396 -0.80 -4.08 33.55
CA LYS A 396 -2.10 -3.60 34.02
C LYS A 396 -2.13 -2.15 34.49
N ASP A 397 -0.99 -1.57 34.83
CA ASP A 397 -0.93 -0.27 35.47
C ASP A 397 -0.86 0.93 34.52
N THR A 398 -0.27 0.76 33.35
CA THR A 398 -0.10 1.90 32.40
C THR A 398 -1.37 2.16 31.60
N TYR A 399 -2.08 1.10 31.18
CA TYR A 399 -3.30 1.23 30.37
C TYR A 399 -4.48 1.82 31.14
N GLN A 400 -4.63 1.45 32.43
CA GLN A 400 -5.70 2.05 33.24
C GLN A 400 -5.47 3.54 33.47
N THR A 401 -4.23 3.95 33.67
CA THR A 401 -3.88 5.37 33.87
C THR A 401 -4.12 6.16 32.57
N THR A 402 -3.75 5.62 31.43
CA THR A 402 -3.97 6.26 30.11
C THR A 402 -5.46 6.37 29.81
N HIS A 403 -6.25 5.31 30.03
CA HIS A 403 -7.71 5.35 29.84
C HIS A 403 -8.42 6.35 30.75
N VAL A 404 -7.98 6.47 32.01
CA VAL A 404 -8.53 7.48 32.94
C VAL A 404 -8.19 8.88 32.47
N ILE A 405 -6.95 9.10 32.04
CA ILE A 405 -6.49 10.39 31.50
C ILE A 405 -7.25 10.70 30.18
N ASP A 406 -7.37 9.73 29.28
CA ASP A 406 -8.10 9.89 28.03
C ASP A 406 -9.58 10.23 28.27
N HIS A 407 -10.24 9.48 29.14
CA HIS A 407 -11.63 9.73 29.50
C HIS A 407 -11.82 11.11 30.16
N LEU A 408 -10.85 11.56 30.94
CA LEU A 408 -10.86 12.88 31.56
C LEU A 408 -10.65 14.00 30.52
N LEU A 409 -9.66 13.82 29.63
CA LEU A 409 -9.27 14.80 28.63
C LEU A 409 -10.29 14.91 27.49
N THR A 410 -10.96 13.81 27.12
CA THR A 410 -11.98 13.80 26.06
C THR A 410 -13.40 14.05 26.57
N ASN A 411 -13.59 14.20 27.89
CA ASN A 411 -14.89 14.47 28.47
C ASN A 411 -15.44 15.81 27.99
N LYS A 412 -16.67 15.82 27.50
CA LYS A 412 -17.38 16.99 26.94
C LYS A 412 -17.41 18.22 27.85
N TYR A 413 -17.42 18.04 29.17
CA TYR A 413 -17.53 19.13 30.15
C TYR A 413 -16.18 19.50 30.77
N ILE A 414 -15.27 18.55 30.96
CA ILE A 414 -13.99 18.72 31.65
C ILE A 414 -12.86 19.00 30.63
N GLY A 415 -12.94 18.42 29.42
CA GLY A 415 -11.91 18.58 28.39
C GLY A 415 -11.71 20.04 27.97
N PHE A 416 -12.78 20.82 27.90
CA PHE A 416 -12.74 22.25 27.55
C PHE A 416 -11.98 23.10 28.57
N PRO A 417 -12.31 23.06 29.87
CA PRO A 417 -11.55 23.74 30.91
C PRO A 417 -10.07 23.33 30.93
N ILE A 418 -9.77 22.04 30.73
CA ILE A 418 -8.38 21.55 30.68
C ILE A 418 -7.64 22.13 29.48
N PHE A 419 -8.28 22.19 28.32
CA PHE A 419 -7.71 22.80 27.10
C PHE A 419 -7.32 24.26 27.35
N PHE A 420 -8.22 25.05 27.91
CA PHE A 420 -7.94 26.46 28.24
C PHE A 420 -6.86 26.58 29.33
N LEU A 421 -6.85 25.69 30.32
CA LEU A 421 -5.80 25.68 31.34
C LEU A 421 -4.42 25.41 30.73
N LEU A 422 -4.32 24.43 29.83
CA LEU A 422 -3.05 24.12 29.14
C LEU A 422 -2.59 25.28 28.27
N LEU A 423 -3.52 25.91 27.51
CA LEU A 423 -3.19 27.12 26.76
C LEU A 423 -2.71 28.25 27.67
N LEU A 424 -3.38 28.46 28.82
CA LEU A 424 -2.98 29.48 29.79
C LEU A 424 -1.61 29.19 30.37
N VAL A 425 -1.30 27.92 30.70
CA VAL A 425 0.03 27.50 31.18
C VAL A 425 1.08 27.74 30.08
N MET A 426 0.82 27.34 28.84
CA MET A 426 1.70 27.53 27.70
C MET A 426 2.03 29.00 27.48
N PHE A 427 1.01 29.86 27.35
CA PHE A 427 1.21 31.29 27.14
C PHE A 427 1.87 31.97 28.36
N SER A 428 1.41 31.67 29.58
CA SER A 428 2.01 32.23 30.78
C SER A 428 3.48 31.86 30.92
N SER A 429 3.81 30.58 30.65
CA SER A 429 5.21 30.13 30.68
C SER A 429 6.05 30.81 29.59
N THR A 430 5.51 30.95 28.39
CA THR A 430 6.20 31.61 27.27
C THR A 430 6.54 33.06 27.60
N PHE A 431 5.60 33.79 28.19
CA PHE A 431 5.84 35.20 28.53
C PHE A 431 6.66 35.37 29.81
N LEU A 432 6.31 34.65 30.92
CA LEU A 432 7.00 34.82 32.18
C LEU A 432 8.43 34.24 32.17
N ILE A 433 8.61 33.02 31.65
CA ILE A 433 9.93 32.39 31.60
C ILE A 433 10.75 32.99 30.45
N GLY A 434 10.12 33.29 29.31
CA GLY A 434 10.77 33.86 28.16
C GLY A 434 11.32 35.27 28.35
N GLN A 435 10.78 36.02 29.33
CA GLN A 435 11.24 37.36 29.66
C GLN A 435 12.70 37.40 30.14
N TYR A 436 13.14 36.45 30.96
CA TYR A 436 14.50 36.42 31.49
C TYR A 436 15.57 36.23 30.38
N PRO A 437 15.51 35.22 29.51
CA PRO A 437 16.44 35.10 28.39
C PRO A 437 16.36 36.29 27.43
N MET A 438 15.17 36.85 27.20
CA MET A 438 14.98 38.04 26.36
C MET A 438 15.75 39.25 26.93
N GLU A 439 15.66 39.54 28.22
CA GLU A 439 16.41 40.61 28.90
C GLU A 439 17.95 40.39 28.79
N TRP A 440 18.39 39.12 28.90
CA TRP A 440 19.83 38.81 28.70
C TRP A 440 20.29 39.04 27.27
N MET A 441 19.46 38.68 26.31
CA MET A 441 19.74 38.91 24.88
C MET A 441 19.77 40.41 24.57
N GLU A 442 18.81 41.17 25.09
CA GLU A 442 18.75 42.63 24.96
C GLU A 442 20.02 43.31 25.56
N ALA A 443 20.40 42.92 26.79
CA ALA A 443 21.63 43.39 27.40
C ALA A 443 22.88 43.04 26.58
N GLY A 444 22.93 41.85 25.97
CA GLY A 444 24.01 41.42 25.10
C GLY A 444 24.08 42.25 23.82
N VAL A 445 22.95 42.50 23.15
CA VAL A 445 22.89 43.36 21.96
C VAL A 445 23.30 44.79 22.30
N ALA A 446 22.80 45.33 23.42
CA ALA A 446 23.20 46.67 23.87
C ALA A 446 24.69 46.74 24.19
N TRP A 447 25.27 45.72 24.82
CA TRP A 447 26.71 45.65 25.06
C TRP A 447 27.53 45.65 23.74
N ILE A 448 27.15 44.88 22.73
CA ILE A 448 27.78 44.85 21.41
C ILE A 448 27.64 46.21 20.74
N GLY A 449 26.46 46.83 20.79
CA GLY A 449 26.20 48.17 20.27
C GLY A 449 27.11 49.26 20.90
N ASN A 450 27.25 49.23 22.23
CA ASN A 450 28.13 50.14 22.96
C ASN A 450 29.61 49.93 22.59
N LEU A 451 30.04 48.66 22.45
CA LEU A 451 31.39 48.33 22.07
C LEU A 451 31.71 48.86 20.65
N ALA A 452 30.82 48.62 19.69
CA ALA A 452 30.95 49.12 18.32
C ALA A 452 30.90 50.64 18.26
N GLY A 453 30.02 51.28 19.04
CA GLY A 453 29.89 52.72 19.13
C GLY A 453 31.11 53.41 19.75
N SER A 454 31.83 52.76 20.68
CA SER A 454 33.08 53.28 21.28
C SER A 454 34.30 53.10 20.36
N ALA A 455 34.27 52.12 19.46
CA ALA A 455 35.38 51.84 18.54
C ALA A 455 35.35 52.69 17.26
N LEU A 456 34.21 53.31 16.93
CA LEU A 456 34.03 54.11 15.72
C LEU A 456 33.88 55.59 16.04
N SER A 457 34.49 56.46 15.20
CA SER A 457 34.29 57.92 15.28
C SER A 457 32.84 58.29 14.89
N GLU A 458 32.34 59.38 15.49
CA GLU A 458 30.99 59.87 15.19
C GLU A 458 30.81 60.16 13.69
N GLY A 459 29.76 59.57 13.09
CA GLY A 459 29.49 59.76 11.67
C GLY A 459 28.45 58.75 11.14
N PRO A 460 27.95 58.95 9.90
CA PRO A 460 26.85 58.14 9.34
C PRO A 460 27.16 56.64 9.22
N VAL A 461 28.44 56.25 9.20
CA VAL A 461 28.85 54.84 9.17
C VAL A 461 28.62 54.16 10.55
N ARG A 462 28.89 54.88 11.65
CA ARG A 462 28.63 54.43 13.02
C ARG A 462 27.13 54.24 13.23
N ASP A 463 26.32 55.23 12.81
CA ASP A 463 24.86 55.19 12.99
C ASP A 463 24.24 54.03 12.17
N LEU A 464 24.73 53.83 10.94
CA LEU A 464 24.31 52.70 10.13
C LEU A 464 24.65 51.34 10.78
N LEU A 465 25.85 51.19 11.38
CA LEU A 465 26.29 49.95 11.98
C LEU A 465 25.61 49.72 13.31
N VAL A 466 25.54 50.71 14.20
CA VAL A 466 25.00 50.55 15.57
C VAL A 466 23.49 50.54 15.57
N ASP A 467 22.84 51.54 14.98
CA ASP A 467 21.39 51.68 15.02
C ASP A 467 20.72 50.88 13.90
N GLY A 468 21.33 50.81 12.71
CA GLY A 468 20.77 50.07 11.60
C GLY A 468 20.99 48.58 11.71
N ILE A 469 22.23 48.10 11.73
CA ILE A 469 22.54 46.67 11.67
C ILE A 469 22.40 46.02 13.06
N ILE A 470 23.12 46.50 14.07
CA ILE A 470 23.13 45.88 15.39
C ILE A 470 21.75 46.06 16.04
N GLY A 471 21.18 47.24 15.99
CA GLY A 471 19.83 47.50 16.53
C GLY A 471 18.74 46.74 15.80
N GLY A 472 18.75 46.73 14.46
CA GLY A 472 17.76 46.01 13.65
C GLY A 472 17.84 44.50 13.79
N VAL A 473 19.03 43.91 13.65
CA VAL A 473 19.23 42.45 13.86
C VAL A 473 19.00 42.07 15.30
N GLY A 474 19.46 42.89 16.26
CA GLY A 474 19.27 42.69 17.69
C GLY A 474 17.79 42.63 18.07
N ALA A 475 16.96 43.51 17.53
CA ALA A 475 15.52 43.52 17.79
C ALA A 475 14.84 42.17 17.39
N VAL A 476 15.30 41.55 16.31
CA VAL A 476 14.79 40.22 15.90
C VAL A 476 15.29 39.12 16.80
N ILE A 477 16.57 39.10 17.14
CA ILE A 477 17.22 38.08 17.96
C ILE A 477 16.66 38.04 19.38
N VAL A 478 16.31 39.19 19.94
CA VAL A 478 15.73 39.31 21.28
C VAL A 478 14.43 38.52 21.44
N PHE A 479 13.62 38.32 20.40
CA PHE A 479 12.40 37.51 20.46
C PHE A 479 12.64 35.99 20.30
N LEU A 480 13.85 35.57 19.89
CA LEU A 480 14.15 34.16 19.64
C LEU A 480 13.84 33.23 20.84
N PRO A 481 14.21 33.59 22.11
CA PRO A 481 13.92 32.74 23.25
C PRO A 481 12.42 32.50 23.47
N GLN A 482 11.58 33.51 23.28
CA GLN A 482 10.11 33.34 23.42
C GLN A 482 9.56 32.38 22.38
N ILE A 483 10.04 32.49 21.14
CA ILE A 483 9.64 31.60 20.05
C ILE A 483 10.06 30.16 20.35
N LEU A 484 11.30 29.95 20.83
CA LEU A 484 11.81 28.63 21.18
C LEU A 484 10.98 27.98 22.32
N ILE A 485 10.63 28.74 23.37
CA ILE A 485 9.80 28.23 24.46
C ILE A 485 8.39 27.89 23.96
N LEU A 486 7.80 28.71 23.09
CA LEU A 486 6.51 28.43 22.48
C LEU A 486 6.54 27.13 21.67
N TYR A 487 7.53 26.98 20.79
CA TYR A 487 7.71 25.75 20.01
C TYR A 487 7.97 24.53 20.86
N PHE A 488 8.73 24.66 21.95
CA PHE A 488 8.94 23.58 22.92
C PHE A 488 7.60 23.07 23.49
N PHE A 489 6.70 23.96 23.90
CA PHE A 489 5.39 23.57 24.41
C PHE A 489 4.48 22.98 23.33
N ILE A 490 4.52 23.49 22.11
CA ILE A 490 3.75 22.95 20.98
C ILE A 490 4.23 21.53 20.67
N SER A 491 5.54 21.31 20.55
CA SER A 491 6.13 19.98 20.29
C SER A 491 5.81 19.01 21.42
N PHE A 492 5.91 19.45 22.67
CA PHE A 492 5.53 18.63 23.83
C PHE A 492 4.05 18.19 23.79
N MET A 493 3.13 19.10 23.41
CA MET A 493 1.70 18.77 23.29
C MET A 493 1.44 17.84 22.11
N GLU A 494 2.22 17.95 21.03
CA GLU A 494 2.16 17.06 19.87
C GLU A 494 2.65 15.66 20.23
N ASP A 495 3.83 15.55 20.85
CA ASP A 495 4.45 14.28 21.23
C ASP A 495 3.63 13.49 22.26
N CYS A 496 2.99 14.17 23.21
CA CYS A 496 2.09 13.52 24.16
C CYS A 496 0.70 13.19 23.57
N GLY A 497 0.48 13.46 22.28
CA GLY A 497 -0.77 13.18 21.58
C GLY A 497 -1.95 14.05 22.01
N TYR A 498 -1.71 15.12 22.78
CA TYR A 498 -2.79 16.01 23.23
C TYR A 498 -3.43 16.80 22.10
N MET A 499 -2.67 17.14 21.05
CA MET A 499 -3.18 17.86 19.89
C MET A 499 -4.30 17.10 19.17
N ALA A 500 -4.17 15.78 19.02
CA ALA A 500 -5.21 14.93 18.44
C ALA A 500 -6.50 14.92 19.29
N ARG A 501 -6.35 14.88 20.62
CA ARG A 501 -7.48 14.94 21.57
C ARG A 501 -8.16 16.31 21.57
N ALA A 502 -7.39 17.38 21.50
CA ALA A 502 -7.90 18.75 21.39
C ALA A 502 -8.67 18.97 20.07
N ALA A 503 -8.15 18.43 18.96
CA ALA A 503 -8.84 18.47 17.66
C ALA A 503 -10.21 17.78 17.74
N PHE A 504 -10.30 16.60 18.37
CA PHE A 504 -11.57 15.89 18.57
C PHE A 504 -12.61 16.70 19.38
N ILE A 505 -12.15 17.42 20.42
CA ILE A 505 -13.03 18.30 21.21
C ILE A 505 -13.54 19.47 20.36
N MET A 506 -12.64 20.07 19.57
CA MET A 506 -12.98 21.20 18.70
C MET A 506 -13.92 20.81 17.56
N ASP A 507 -13.71 19.65 16.96
CA ASP A 507 -14.56 19.11 15.88
C ASP A 507 -16.02 18.98 16.32
N ASN A 508 -16.24 18.44 17.53
CA ASN A 508 -17.58 18.30 18.12
C ASN A 508 -18.28 19.66 18.36
N ILE A 509 -17.53 20.77 18.46
CA ILE A 509 -18.08 22.12 18.59
C ILE A 509 -18.35 22.72 17.23
N MET A 510 -17.41 22.56 16.30
CA MET A 510 -17.56 23.05 14.93
C MET A 510 -18.79 22.43 14.27
N HIS A 511 -19.00 21.11 14.44
CA HIS A 511 -20.23 20.44 13.96
C HIS A 511 -21.54 20.96 14.57
N LYS A 512 -21.48 21.61 15.75
CA LYS A 512 -22.68 22.21 16.37
C LYS A 512 -22.93 23.66 15.96
N MET A 513 -21.93 24.30 15.39
CA MET A 513 -22.04 25.69 14.95
C MET A 513 -22.38 25.81 13.45
N GLY A 514 -22.48 24.70 12.70
CA GLY A 514 -22.81 24.60 11.26
C GLY A 514 -21.56 24.44 10.42
#